data_7d85e13ae6adf901624dbceadfb67ced
#
_entry.id   7d85e13ae6adf901624dbceadfb67ced
#
_cell.length_a   1.000
_cell.length_b   1.000
_cell.length_c   1.000
_cell.angle_alpha   90.00
_cell.angle_beta   90.00
_cell.angle_gamma   90.00
#
_symmetry.space_group_name_H-M   'P 1'
#
loop_
_entity.id
_entity.type
_entity.pdbx_description
1 polymer ?
#
loop_
_entity_poly.entity_id
_entity_poly.type
_entity_poly.pdbx_seq_one_letter_code
_entity_poly.pdbx_strand_id
1 'polypeptide(L)'
;MIEIFKDIKDLEGIYQVSNFGNIMSLNYGRTGKPKLLKPCVDGGGYLLVSLYKNRKRKSFKVHRLVAETFLPNPNNLSCINHKIEGDEGKTINMVIFNEDGTIDKERTTIEWVTYEDNSNYGTRNKRIVKANTNGKLSKKVLQFTLDGEFVKEWESTRECKRNGFSQGNIVSCCNGKLKTYKGFIWRYKKEVV
;
A
#
# COMPACT_ATOMS: atom_id res chain seq x y z
N MET A 1 25.41 -12.90 -6.60
CA MET A 1 25.00 -11.98 -5.51
C MET A 1 25.40 -12.61 -4.20
N ILE A 2 26.07 -11.87 -3.32
CA ILE A 2 26.57 -12.37 -2.03
C ILE A 2 25.59 -11.91 -0.94
N GLU A 3 25.18 -12.82 -0.06
CA GLU A 3 24.40 -12.48 1.12
C GLU A 3 25.33 -12.08 2.27
N ILE A 4 25.09 -10.93 2.87
CA ILE A 4 25.90 -10.35 3.93
C ILE A 4 25.01 -10.13 5.15
N PHE A 5 25.40 -10.68 6.31
CA PHE A 5 24.73 -10.46 7.59
C PHE A 5 25.44 -9.37 8.39
N LYS A 6 24.66 -8.47 9.00
CA LYS A 6 25.14 -7.45 9.94
C LYS A 6 24.24 -7.41 11.18
N ASP A 7 24.81 -7.01 12.29
CA ASP A 7 24.07 -6.86 13.53
C ASP A 7 22.95 -5.83 13.39
N ILE A 8 21.79 -6.12 13.98
CA ILE A 8 20.67 -5.19 14.05
C ILE A 8 20.97 -4.18 15.16
N LYS A 9 20.84 -2.90 14.85
CA LYS A 9 21.02 -1.81 15.81
C LYS A 9 20.19 -2.04 17.08
N ASP A 10 20.80 -1.80 18.24
CA ASP A 10 20.27 -2.07 19.59
C ASP A 10 20.06 -3.56 19.93
N LEU A 11 20.43 -4.49 19.02
CA LEU A 11 20.34 -5.94 19.20
C LEU A 11 21.63 -6.65 18.83
N GLU A 12 22.76 -5.93 18.91
CA GLU A 12 24.09 -6.41 18.54
C GLU A 12 24.44 -7.68 19.35
N GLY A 13 25.07 -8.64 18.68
CA GLY A 13 25.41 -9.93 19.27
C GLY A 13 24.22 -10.85 19.59
N ILE A 14 22.99 -10.44 19.30
CA ILE A 14 21.78 -11.22 19.55
C ILE A 14 21.09 -11.59 18.24
N TYR A 15 20.93 -10.62 17.34
CA TYR A 15 20.28 -10.80 16.04
C TYR A 15 21.01 -10.08 14.92
N GLN A 16 21.00 -10.71 13.76
CA GLN A 16 21.52 -10.14 12.52
C GLN A 16 20.43 -10.08 11.44
N VAL A 17 20.55 -9.13 10.53
CA VAL A 17 19.75 -9.06 9.32
C VAL A 17 20.68 -9.15 8.12
N SER A 18 20.25 -9.85 7.07
CA SER A 18 20.99 -9.87 5.81
C SER A 18 20.51 -8.76 4.86
N ASN A 19 21.36 -8.42 3.90
CA ASN A 19 21.00 -7.53 2.80
C ASN A 19 19.88 -8.10 1.90
N PHE A 20 19.46 -9.35 2.09
CA PHE A 20 18.32 -10.00 1.41
C PHE A 20 17.07 -10.11 2.30
N GLY A 21 17.13 -9.57 3.53
CA GLY A 21 16.01 -9.58 4.45
C GLY A 21 15.86 -10.86 5.28
N ASN A 22 16.85 -11.73 5.27
CA ASN A 22 16.88 -12.87 6.19
C ASN A 22 17.28 -12.41 7.60
N ILE A 23 16.63 -12.94 8.61
CA ILE A 23 16.90 -12.60 10.02
C ILE A 23 17.48 -13.80 10.72
N MET A 24 18.62 -13.61 11.37
CA MET A 24 19.32 -14.65 12.12
C MET A 24 19.31 -14.33 13.63
N SER A 25 18.90 -15.29 14.42
CA SER A 25 19.17 -15.31 15.87
C SER A 25 20.51 -15.98 16.11
N LEU A 26 21.44 -15.31 16.77
CA LEU A 26 22.77 -15.86 17.04
C LEU A 26 22.76 -16.91 18.16
N ASN A 27 21.74 -16.89 19.02
CA ASN A 27 21.56 -17.85 20.10
C ASN A 27 20.08 -18.24 20.25
N TYR A 28 19.57 -19.01 19.28
CA TYR A 28 18.16 -19.40 19.28
C TYR A 28 17.81 -20.32 20.46
N GLY A 29 16.77 -19.95 21.20
CA GLY A 29 16.32 -20.75 22.34
C GLY A 29 17.37 -20.94 23.45
N ARG A 30 18.42 -20.10 23.49
CA ARG A 30 19.56 -20.20 24.44
C ARG A 30 20.39 -21.47 24.27
N THR A 31 20.40 -22.04 23.08
CA THR A 31 21.14 -23.28 22.78
C THR A 31 22.58 -23.05 22.37
N GLY A 32 23.02 -21.80 22.25
CA GLY A 32 24.33 -21.43 21.68
C GLY A 32 24.41 -21.56 20.16
N LYS A 33 23.33 -22.01 19.49
CA LYS A 33 23.33 -22.25 18.05
C LYS A 33 22.57 -21.14 17.30
N PRO A 34 23.11 -20.64 16.20
CA PRO A 34 22.40 -19.68 15.34
C PRO A 34 21.25 -20.37 14.58
N LYS A 35 20.21 -19.59 14.27
CA LYS A 35 19.06 -20.04 13.49
C LYS A 35 18.43 -18.90 12.72
N LEU A 36 18.11 -19.15 11.43
CA LEU A 36 17.29 -18.26 10.64
C LEU A 36 15.84 -18.25 11.18
N LEU A 37 15.33 -17.06 11.38
CA LEU A 37 13.95 -16.85 11.83
C LEU A 37 13.04 -16.75 10.62
N LYS A 38 11.82 -17.30 10.74
CA LYS A 38 10.79 -17.20 9.70
C LYS A 38 9.91 -15.97 9.96
N PRO A 39 9.96 -14.92 9.13
CA PRO A 39 9.05 -13.80 9.23
C PRO A 39 7.61 -14.23 8.90
N CYS A 40 6.63 -13.49 9.42
CA CYS A 40 5.24 -13.60 9.00
C CYS A 40 4.83 -12.37 8.17
N VAL A 41 3.74 -12.48 7.41
CA VAL A 41 3.17 -11.36 6.66
C VAL A 41 2.15 -10.66 7.55
N ASP A 42 2.25 -9.33 7.70
CA ASP A 42 1.27 -8.52 8.43
C ASP A 42 0.02 -8.24 7.59
N GLY A 43 -1.02 -7.63 8.22
CA GLY A 43 -2.26 -7.27 7.52
C GLY A 43 -2.09 -6.27 6.37
N GLY A 44 -0.95 -5.62 6.25
CA GLY A 44 -0.58 -4.73 5.16
C GLY A 44 0.23 -5.40 4.05
N GLY A 45 0.53 -6.70 4.18
CA GLY A 45 1.31 -7.47 3.22
C GLY A 45 2.83 -7.40 3.44
N TYR A 46 3.32 -6.79 4.52
CA TYR A 46 4.75 -6.65 4.80
C TYR A 46 5.29 -7.78 5.67
N LEU A 47 6.55 -8.16 5.44
CA LEU A 47 7.25 -9.09 6.32
C LEU A 47 7.50 -8.49 7.70
N LEU A 48 7.09 -9.22 8.73
CA LEU A 48 7.23 -8.87 10.15
C LEU A 48 8.00 -9.97 10.88
N VAL A 49 8.94 -9.58 11.73
CA VAL A 49 9.66 -10.50 12.62
C VAL A 49 9.52 -10.05 14.06
N SER A 50 9.37 -11.00 14.99
CA SER A 50 9.34 -10.73 16.43
C SER A 50 10.67 -11.07 17.06
N LEU A 51 11.33 -10.07 17.65
CA LEU A 51 12.61 -10.19 18.31
C LEU A 51 12.46 -9.93 19.82
N TYR A 52 13.36 -10.50 20.60
CA TYR A 52 13.35 -10.39 22.06
C TYR A 52 14.64 -9.75 22.55
N LYS A 53 14.51 -8.73 23.40
CA LYS A 53 15.61 -8.16 24.20
C LYS A 53 15.16 -8.02 25.64
N ASN A 54 15.96 -8.47 26.59
CA ASN A 54 15.66 -8.39 28.03
C ASN A 54 14.26 -8.95 28.38
N ARG A 55 13.90 -10.10 27.82
CA ARG A 55 12.58 -10.77 27.96
C ARG A 55 11.38 -9.98 27.39
N LYS A 56 11.60 -8.83 26.76
CA LYS A 56 10.55 -8.05 26.10
C LYS A 56 10.52 -8.38 24.63
N ARG A 57 9.33 -8.69 24.10
CA ARG A 57 9.10 -8.93 22.67
C ARG A 57 8.81 -7.61 21.97
N LYS A 58 9.44 -7.40 20.81
CA LYS A 58 9.12 -6.30 19.91
C LYS A 58 9.05 -6.82 18.48
N SER A 59 8.06 -6.37 17.72
CA SER A 59 7.90 -6.72 16.31
C SER A 59 8.51 -5.64 15.42
N PHE A 60 9.22 -6.07 14.38
CA PHE A 60 9.92 -5.20 13.44
C PHE A 60 9.51 -5.56 12.02
N LYS A 61 9.34 -4.56 11.17
CA LYS A 61 9.18 -4.77 9.73
C LYS A 61 10.55 -5.06 9.12
N VAL A 62 10.65 -6.15 8.35
CA VAL A 62 11.92 -6.61 7.79
C VAL A 62 12.56 -5.55 6.89
N HIS A 63 11.79 -4.92 5.99
CA HIS A 63 12.32 -3.86 5.13
C HIS A 63 12.96 -2.71 5.91
N ARG A 64 12.43 -2.40 7.11
CA ARG A 64 13.00 -1.36 7.97
C ARG A 64 14.36 -1.79 8.54
N LEU A 65 14.46 -3.03 9.02
CA LEU A 65 15.74 -3.56 9.51
C LEU A 65 16.81 -3.58 8.42
N VAL A 66 16.42 -3.99 7.19
CA VAL A 66 17.35 -3.99 6.04
C VAL A 66 17.79 -2.56 5.68
N ALA A 67 16.85 -1.64 5.57
CA ALA A 67 17.16 -0.25 5.19
C ALA A 67 18.03 0.44 6.25
N GLU A 68 17.71 0.31 7.55
CA GLU A 68 18.46 0.89 8.65
C GLU A 68 19.89 0.33 8.76
N THR A 69 20.10 -0.93 8.33
CA THR A 69 21.40 -1.60 8.41
C THR A 69 22.28 -1.40 7.18
N PHE A 70 21.69 -1.29 5.99
CA PHE A 70 22.46 -1.35 4.73
C PHE A 70 22.34 -0.10 3.87
N LEU A 71 21.31 0.75 4.05
CA LEU A 71 21.11 1.95 3.24
C LEU A 71 21.51 3.22 4.02
N PRO A 72 22.39 4.06 3.48
CA PRO A 72 22.67 5.36 4.08
C PRO A 72 21.42 6.24 4.05
N ASN A 73 21.17 6.96 5.15
CA ASN A 73 20.05 7.91 5.28
C ASN A 73 20.54 9.28 5.81
N PRO A 74 21.36 10.01 5.05
CA PRO A 74 21.95 11.27 5.51
C PRO A 74 20.90 12.37 5.74
N ASN A 75 19.77 12.28 5.04
CA ASN A 75 18.67 13.25 5.14
C ASN A 75 17.62 12.87 6.20
N ASN A 76 17.86 11.80 6.96
CA ASN A 76 16.97 11.30 8.01
C ASN A 76 15.52 11.11 7.52
N LEU A 77 15.35 10.54 6.33
CA LEU A 77 14.06 10.27 5.73
C LEU A 77 13.30 9.20 6.53
N SER A 78 12.00 9.35 6.68
CA SER A 78 11.17 8.50 7.55
C SER A 78 10.52 7.32 6.86
N CYS A 79 10.35 7.40 5.54
CA CYS A 79 9.64 6.39 4.76
C CYS A 79 10.59 5.51 3.95
N ILE A 80 10.19 4.25 3.75
CA ILE A 80 10.85 3.32 2.86
C ILE A 80 9.88 2.98 1.74
N ASN A 81 10.30 3.23 0.51
CA ASN A 81 9.60 2.84 -0.69
C ASN A 81 10.05 1.46 -1.17
N HIS A 82 9.12 0.64 -1.65
CA HIS A 82 9.42 -0.59 -2.37
C HIS A 82 9.33 -0.27 -3.88
N LYS A 83 10.43 -0.44 -4.59
CA LYS A 83 10.50 -0.12 -6.03
C LYS A 83 9.72 -1.10 -6.89
N ILE A 84 9.53 -2.33 -6.40
CA ILE A 84 8.67 -3.33 -7.05
C ILE A 84 7.23 -3.04 -6.64
N GLU A 85 6.38 -2.70 -7.62
CA GLU A 85 4.98 -2.42 -7.34
C GLU A 85 4.17 -3.67 -7.05
N GLY A 86 3.09 -3.49 -6.29
CA GLY A 86 2.15 -4.56 -5.95
C GLY A 86 2.47 -5.24 -4.62
N ASP A 87 1.68 -6.26 -4.30
CA ASP A 87 1.79 -6.93 -3.00
C ASP A 87 3.04 -7.81 -2.91
N GLU A 88 3.51 -8.36 -4.02
CA GLU A 88 4.74 -9.15 -4.09
C GLU A 88 5.96 -8.30 -3.71
N GLY A 89 6.02 -7.04 -4.15
CA GLY A 89 7.13 -6.14 -3.83
C GLY A 89 7.29 -5.89 -2.33
N LYS A 90 6.22 -5.94 -1.55
CA LYS A 90 6.25 -5.69 -0.10
C LYS A 90 7.03 -6.75 0.69
N THR A 91 7.23 -7.92 0.13
CA THR A 91 7.99 -9.03 0.74
C THR A 91 9.42 -9.13 0.23
N ILE A 92 9.78 -8.39 -0.82
CA ILE A 92 11.13 -8.39 -1.41
C ILE A 92 11.90 -7.19 -0.87
N ASN A 93 12.84 -7.44 0.04
CA ASN A 93 13.55 -6.41 0.80
C ASN A 93 15.07 -6.57 0.60
N MET A 94 15.57 -6.22 -0.58
CA MET A 94 16.95 -6.51 -0.97
C MET A 94 17.77 -5.24 -1.18
N VAL A 95 18.97 -5.21 -0.63
CA VAL A 95 20.03 -4.27 -0.96
C VAL A 95 21.13 -5.03 -1.68
N ILE A 96 21.42 -4.63 -2.89
CA ILE A 96 22.41 -5.29 -3.75
C ILE A 96 23.69 -4.45 -3.77
N PHE A 97 24.82 -5.12 -3.67
CA PHE A 97 26.13 -4.50 -3.75
C PHE A 97 26.81 -4.89 -5.07
N ASN A 98 27.52 -3.94 -5.66
CA ASN A 98 28.46 -4.14 -6.74
C ASN A 98 29.74 -4.85 -6.24
N GLU A 99 30.61 -5.26 -7.15
CA GLU A 99 31.89 -5.90 -6.81
C GLU A 99 32.83 -4.98 -6.03
N ASP A 100 32.73 -3.68 -6.23
CA ASP A 100 33.49 -2.64 -5.50
C ASP A 100 32.92 -2.31 -4.10
N GLY A 101 31.82 -2.96 -3.69
CA GLY A 101 31.14 -2.74 -2.42
C GLY A 101 30.17 -1.55 -2.40
N THR A 102 29.99 -0.83 -3.51
CA THR A 102 28.95 0.20 -3.62
C THR A 102 27.56 -0.41 -3.78
N ILE A 103 26.53 0.36 -3.46
CA ILE A 103 25.12 -0.08 -3.60
C ILE A 103 24.71 0.00 -5.06
N ASP A 104 24.26 -1.15 -5.61
CA ASP A 104 23.59 -1.18 -6.90
C ASP A 104 22.15 -0.66 -6.74
N LYS A 105 21.97 0.60 -7.10
CA LYS A 105 20.68 1.28 -6.95
C LYS A 105 19.59 0.71 -7.87
N GLU A 106 19.93 0.13 -9.00
CA GLU A 106 18.94 -0.41 -9.95
C GLU A 106 18.38 -1.74 -9.46
N ARG A 107 19.25 -2.63 -8.98
CA ARG A 107 18.85 -3.96 -8.48
C ARG A 107 18.37 -3.95 -7.02
N THR A 108 18.68 -2.90 -6.26
CA THR A 108 18.19 -2.71 -4.88
C THR A 108 16.69 -2.41 -4.91
N THR A 109 15.91 -3.17 -4.14
CA THR A 109 14.43 -3.15 -4.21
C THR A 109 13.76 -2.17 -3.26
N ILE A 110 14.50 -1.61 -2.31
CA ILE A 110 14.00 -0.64 -1.31
C ILE A 110 14.86 0.62 -1.30
N GLU A 111 14.27 1.75 -0.93
CA GLU A 111 14.96 3.03 -0.83
C GLU A 111 14.34 3.94 0.23
N TRP A 112 15.15 4.86 0.80
CA TRP A 112 14.64 5.92 1.67
C TRP A 112 14.01 7.03 0.84
N VAL A 113 12.81 7.46 1.22
CA VAL A 113 12.06 8.51 0.52
C VAL A 113 11.32 9.42 1.51
N THR A 114 10.85 10.57 1.03
CA THR A 114 9.91 11.40 1.77
C THR A 114 8.53 10.74 1.86
N TYR A 115 7.69 11.19 2.78
CA TYR A 115 6.29 10.74 2.84
C TYR A 115 5.52 11.09 1.55
N GLU A 116 5.78 12.26 0.99
CA GLU A 116 5.13 12.74 -0.24
C GLU A 116 5.51 11.86 -1.44
N ASP A 117 6.81 11.60 -1.64
CA ASP A 117 7.28 10.73 -2.72
C ASP A 117 6.70 9.32 -2.60
N ASN A 118 6.72 8.74 -1.38
CA ASN A 118 6.15 7.41 -1.14
C ASN A 118 4.64 7.36 -1.42
N SER A 119 3.91 8.43 -1.10
CA SER A 119 2.47 8.51 -1.34
C SER A 119 2.12 8.63 -2.82
N ASN A 120 2.99 9.26 -3.60
CA ASN A 120 2.81 9.51 -5.04
C ASN A 120 3.48 8.45 -5.92
N TYR A 121 4.21 7.50 -5.33
CA TYR A 121 4.98 6.52 -6.08
C TYR A 121 4.12 5.59 -6.95
N GLY A 122 4.59 5.35 -8.17
CA GLY A 122 4.04 4.37 -9.08
C GLY A 122 2.57 4.57 -9.44
N THR A 123 1.83 3.47 -9.49
CA THR A 123 0.41 3.45 -9.88
C THR A 123 -0.57 3.60 -8.71
N ARG A 124 -0.08 3.80 -7.48
CA ARG A 124 -0.91 3.84 -6.26
C ARG A 124 -2.09 4.81 -6.38
N ASN A 125 -1.84 6.06 -6.78
CA ASN A 125 -2.89 7.07 -6.90
C ASN A 125 -3.88 6.73 -8.01
N LYS A 126 -3.42 6.18 -9.14
CA LYS A 126 -4.28 5.70 -10.23
C LYS A 126 -5.18 4.55 -9.76
N ARG A 127 -4.64 3.60 -8.98
CA ARG A 127 -5.41 2.48 -8.39
C ARG A 127 -6.46 2.97 -7.41
N ILE A 128 -6.12 3.91 -6.53
CA ILE A 128 -7.07 4.53 -5.58
C ILE A 128 -8.19 5.25 -6.35
N VAL A 129 -7.84 6.05 -7.35
CA VAL A 129 -8.85 6.74 -8.19
C VAL A 129 -9.75 5.73 -8.88
N LYS A 130 -9.18 4.66 -9.47
CA LYS A 130 -9.95 3.59 -10.12
C LYS A 130 -10.87 2.87 -9.14
N ALA A 131 -10.38 2.51 -7.96
CA ALA A 131 -11.17 1.83 -6.92
C ALA A 131 -12.31 2.72 -6.38
N ASN A 132 -12.07 4.04 -6.26
CA ASN A 132 -13.06 5.00 -5.79
C ASN A 132 -14.00 5.49 -6.90
N THR A 133 -13.65 5.29 -8.17
CA THR A 133 -14.50 5.66 -9.31
C THR A 133 -15.52 4.56 -9.54
N ASN A 134 -16.80 4.86 -9.32
CA ASN A 134 -17.90 3.89 -9.46
C ASN A 134 -17.72 2.61 -8.62
N GLY A 135 -17.08 2.73 -7.43
CA GLY A 135 -16.83 1.61 -6.53
C GLY A 135 -18.13 1.02 -5.93
N LYS A 136 -17.99 -0.07 -5.14
CA LYS A 136 -19.12 -0.86 -4.56
C LYS A 136 -20.19 -0.03 -3.83
N LEU A 137 -19.85 1.15 -3.32
CA LEU A 137 -20.79 2.05 -2.65
C LEU A 137 -21.45 3.04 -3.60
N SER A 138 -21.11 3.04 -4.88
CA SER A 138 -21.73 3.93 -5.88
C SER A 138 -23.10 3.40 -6.27
N LYS A 139 -24.12 4.23 -6.07
CA LYS A 139 -25.48 3.91 -6.51
C LYS A 139 -25.63 4.29 -7.97
N LYS A 140 -26.04 3.34 -8.81
CA LYS A 140 -26.40 3.59 -10.20
C LYS A 140 -27.61 4.51 -10.26
N VAL A 141 -27.62 5.38 -11.28
CA VAL A 141 -28.69 6.37 -11.48
C VAL A 141 -29.32 6.17 -12.85
N LEU A 142 -30.61 6.14 -12.88
CA LEU A 142 -31.42 6.04 -14.09
C LEU A 142 -31.94 7.44 -14.46
N GLN A 143 -31.81 7.82 -15.73
CA GLN A 143 -32.32 9.04 -16.34
C GLN A 143 -33.50 8.69 -17.21
N PHE A 144 -34.58 9.45 -17.06
CA PHE A 144 -35.80 9.31 -17.85
C PHE A 144 -36.23 10.67 -18.42
N THR A 145 -36.94 10.66 -19.54
CA THR A 145 -37.68 11.85 -20.05
C THR A 145 -38.77 12.25 -19.07
N LEU A 146 -39.42 13.41 -19.28
CA LEU A 146 -40.55 13.84 -18.48
C LEU A 146 -41.76 12.92 -18.65
N ASP A 147 -41.88 12.27 -19.80
CA ASP A 147 -42.95 11.30 -20.11
C ASP A 147 -42.67 9.92 -19.53
N GLY A 148 -41.51 9.75 -18.88
CA GLY A 148 -41.12 8.51 -18.18
C GLY A 148 -40.36 7.48 -19.04
N GLU A 149 -39.97 7.83 -20.27
CA GLU A 149 -39.17 6.97 -21.12
C GLU A 149 -37.73 6.88 -20.62
N PHE A 150 -37.14 5.69 -20.63
CA PHE A 150 -35.74 5.46 -20.24
C PHE A 150 -34.77 6.09 -21.25
N VAL A 151 -33.84 6.90 -20.74
CA VAL A 151 -32.81 7.57 -21.55
C VAL A 151 -31.47 6.88 -21.38
N LYS A 152 -30.98 6.76 -20.13
CA LYS A 152 -29.63 6.25 -19.86
C LYS A 152 -29.48 5.78 -18.41
N GLU A 153 -28.64 4.75 -18.22
CA GLU A 153 -28.09 4.34 -16.93
C GLU A 153 -26.70 4.95 -16.74
N TRP A 154 -26.46 5.52 -15.57
CA TRP A 154 -25.21 6.11 -15.14
C TRP A 154 -24.66 5.30 -13.97
N GLU A 155 -23.35 5.00 -13.98
CA GLU A 155 -22.72 4.20 -12.92
C GLU A 155 -22.72 4.91 -11.55
N SER A 156 -22.82 6.25 -11.54
CA SER A 156 -22.89 7.05 -10.32
C SER A 156 -23.35 8.48 -10.57
N THR A 157 -23.80 9.17 -9.50
CA THR A 157 -24.06 10.62 -9.57
C THR A 157 -22.82 11.44 -9.88
N ARG A 158 -21.60 10.94 -9.55
CA ARG A 158 -20.31 11.56 -9.91
C ARG A 158 -20.05 11.46 -11.41
N GLU A 159 -20.45 10.37 -12.04
CA GLU A 159 -20.36 10.24 -13.50
C GLU A 159 -21.27 11.25 -14.20
N CYS A 160 -22.50 11.43 -13.71
CA CYS A 160 -23.37 12.47 -14.22
C CYS A 160 -22.71 13.86 -14.10
N LYS A 161 -22.00 14.14 -12.98
CA LYS A 161 -21.26 15.40 -12.81
C LYS A 161 -20.18 15.58 -13.87
N ARG A 162 -19.39 14.52 -14.17
CA ARG A 162 -18.37 14.55 -15.23
C ARG A 162 -18.95 14.84 -16.61
N ASN A 163 -20.24 14.56 -16.80
CA ASN A 163 -20.99 14.82 -18.04
C ASN A 163 -21.86 16.09 -17.99
N GLY A 164 -21.53 17.06 -17.12
CA GLY A 164 -22.16 18.39 -17.12
C GLY A 164 -23.45 18.52 -16.30
N PHE A 165 -23.80 17.54 -15.50
CA PHE A 165 -24.96 17.63 -14.59
C PHE A 165 -24.54 18.00 -13.17
N SER A 166 -25.41 18.66 -12.42
CA SER A 166 -25.20 18.93 -10.99
C SER A 166 -25.46 17.65 -10.17
N GLN A 167 -24.43 17.14 -9.48
CA GLN A 167 -24.57 15.97 -8.60
C GLN A 167 -25.60 16.19 -7.49
N GLY A 168 -25.61 17.39 -6.88
CA GLY A 168 -26.55 17.72 -5.79
C GLY A 168 -28.01 17.70 -6.25
N ASN A 169 -28.28 18.24 -7.44
CA ASN A 169 -29.65 18.28 -7.98
C ASN A 169 -30.14 16.88 -8.36
N ILE A 170 -29.25 16.04 -8.93
CA ILE A 170 -29.59 14.64 -9.22
C ILE A 170 -29.89 13.88 -7.93
N VAL A 171 -29.05 14.02 -6.89
CA VAL A 171 -29.30 13.41 -5.58
C VAL A 171 -30.64 13.87 -5.00
N SER A 172 -30.96 15.15 -5.15
CA SER A 172 -32.25 15.71 -4.70
C SER A 172 -33.42 15.10 -5.45
N CYS A 173 -33.31 14.89 -6.75
CA CYS A 173 -34.33 14.18 -7.54
C CYS A 173 -34.45 12.71 -7.09
N CYS A 174 -33.35 11.99 -6.98
CA CYS A 174 -33.36 10.58 -6.57
C CYS A 174 -33.93 10.36 -5.16
N ASN A 175 -33.81 11.36 -4.29
CA ASN A 175 -34.38 11.36 -2.93
C ASN A 175 -35.79 11.97 -2.84
N GLY A 176 -36.39 12.35 -3.97
CA GLY A 176 -37.75 12.91 -4.01
C GLY A 176 -37.87 14.38 -3.56
N LYS A 177 -36.76 15.08 -3.30
CA LYS A 177 -36.72 16.49 -2.93
C LYS A 177 -36.97 17.43 -4.11
N LEU A 178 -36.62 17.02 -5.32
CA LEU A 178 -36.92 17.66 -6.58
C LEU A 178 -37.66 16.67 -7.48
N LYS A 179 -38.63 17.14 -8.23
CA LYS A 179 -39.37 16.30 -9.19
C LYS A 179 -38.53 16.00 -10.43
N THR A 180 -37.84 17.01 -10.96
CA THR A 180 -37.07 16.94 -12.20
C THR A 180 -35.83 17.83 -12.13
N TYR A 181 -34.80 17.53 -12.98
CA TYR A 181 -33.66 18.39 -13.16
C TYR A 181 -33.18 18.36 -14.62
N LYS A 182 -32.98 19.54 -15.21
CA LYS A 182 -32.59 19.73 -16.63
C LYS A 182 -33.50 18.97 -17.62
N GLY A 183 -34.82 19.00 -17.38
CA GLY A 183 -35.79 18.33 -18.25
C GLY A 183 -35.83 16.81 -18.14
N PHE A 184 -35.23 16.22 -17.08
CA PHE A 184 -35.23 14.80 -16.87
C PHE A 184 -35.68 14.41 -15.46
N ILE A 185 -36.22 13.20 -15.35
CA ILE A 185 -36.51 12.52 -14.09
C ILE A 185 -35.30 11.64 -13.75
N TRP A 186 -34.86 11.69 -12.48
CA TRP A 186 -33.68 10.94 -12.01
C TRP A 186 -34.09 10.04 -10.85
N ARG A 187 -33.67 8.74 -10.92
CA ARG A 187 -33.98 7.77 -9.86
C ARG A 187 -32.74 6.90 -9.60
N TYR A 188 -32.53 6.47 -8.35
CA TYR A 188 -31.57 5.40 -8.09
C TYR A 188 -32.08 4.09 -8.66
N LYS A 189 -31.19 3.30 -9.28
CA LYS A 189 -31.49 1.93 -9.64
C LYS A 189 -31.69 1.14 -8.35
N LYS A 190 -32.87 0.52 -8.17
CA LYS A 190 -33.09 -0.41 -7.05
C LYS A 190 -32.35 -1.70 -7.38
N GLU A 191 -31.51 -2.17 -6.44
CA GLU A 191 -31.00 -3.53 -6.51
C GLU A 191 -32.17 -4.48 -6.29
N VAL A 192 -32.38 -5.40 -7.21
CA VAL A 192 -33.32 -6.52 -7.01
C VAL A 192 -32.58 -7.48 -6.08
N VAL A 193 -33.02 -7.57 -4.83
CA VAL A 193 -32.55 -8.53 -3.83
C VAL A 193 -33.13 -9.90 -4.16
#